data_a309245e7691d4c24cf6aac2b1853382
#
_entry.id   a309245e7691d4c24cf6aac2b1853382
#
_cell.length_a   1.000
_cell.length_b   1.000
_cell.length_c   1.000
_cell.angle_alpha   90.00
_cell.angle_beta   90.00
_cell.angle_gamma   90.00
#
_symmetry.space_group_name_H-M   'P 1'
#
loop_
_entity.id
_entity.type
_entity.pdbx_description
1 polymer ?
#
loop_
_entity_poly.entity_id
_entity_poly.type
_entity_poly.pdbx_seq_one_letter_code
_entity_poly.pdbx_strand_id
1 'polypeptide(L)'
;MNALWNSLPVPALLLNRDDTIAESNPSAEAFLNLSAKSLKDATVWDKVMIDAPLESAYARASENRTSLFVNDVDVGSGERPPMQCNIQFAPLRDETDDKMLMIFEPREMATRLNKSAQSIRAAKSAIGMAEMLAHEIKNPLAGITGAAQLLSMTLSNGDRELTDMIVDESRRIVALLDQVEQFGNLQPPNRAPVNIHDVLDRARQS
;
A
#
# COMPACT_ATOMS: atom_id res chain seq x y z
N MET A 1 9.42 -28.08 -5.12
CA MET A 1 9.15 -26.85 -4.34
C MET A 1 8.27 -25.93 -5.16
N ASN A 2 7.16 -25.49 -4.60
CA ASN A 2 6.19 -24.65 -5.32
C ASN A 2 6.72 -23.21 -5.38
N ALA A 3 6.83 -22.60 -6.57
CA ALA A 3 7.34 -21.24 -6.77
C ALA A 3 6.56 -20.23 -5.92
N LEU A 4 5.27 -20.45 -5.72
CA LEU A 4 4.41 -19.63 -4.87
C LEU A 4 4.89 -19.62 -3.41
N TRP A 5 5.22 -20.80 -2.84
CA TRP A 5 5.70 -20.95 -1.47
C TRP A 5 6.98 -20.14 -1.19
N ASN A 6 7.91 -20.20 -2.13
CA ASN A 6 9.18 -19.49 -2.03
C ASN A 6 9.06 -17.98 -2.26
N SER A 7 7.98 -17.53 -2.89
CA SER A 7 7.72 -16.13 -3.19
C SER A 7 6.89 -15.41 -2.12
N LEU A 8 6.37 -16.16 -1.13
CA LEU A 8 5.57 -15.55 -0.05
C LEU A 8 6.45 -14.58 0.77
N PRO A 9 6.07 -13.31 0.88
CA PRO A 9 6.85 -12.30 1.60
C PRO A 9 6.66 -12.37 3.12
N VAL A 10 5.79 -13.28 3.59
CA VAL A 10 5.50 -13.49 5.02
C VAL A 10 6.18 -14.77 5.51
N PRO A 11 6.78 -14.78 6.71
CA PRO A 11 7.35 -15.99 7.31
C PRO A 11 6.27 -17.05 7.52
N ALA A 12 6.49 -18.25 6.99
CA ALA A 12 5.55 -19.34 7.10
C ALA A 12 6.25 -20.70 7.25
N LEU A 13 5.69 -21.53 8.12
CA LEU A 13 6.09 -22.93 8.33
C LEU A 13 4.92 -23.85 8.02
N LEU A 14 5.20 -24.99 7.44
CA LEU A 14 4.26 -26.08 7.27
C LEU A 14 4.56 -27.15 8.31
N LEU A 15 3.59 -27.49 9.15
CA LEU A 15 3.74 -28.43 10.26
C LEU A 15 3.01 -29.72 9.95
N ASN A 16 3.63 -30.84 10.28
CA ASN A 16 3.02 -32.15 10.28
C ASN A 16 2.10 -32.30 11.52
N ARG A 17 1.35 -33.38 11.57
CA ARG A 17 0.43 -33.70 12.68
C ARG A 17 1.15 -33.96 14.02
N ASP A 18 2.40 -34.34 13.99
CA ASP A 18 3.27 -34.60 15.14
C ASP A 18 4.09 -33.36 15.57
N ASP A 19 3.65 -32.16 15.16
CA ASP A 19 4.30 -30.89 15.44
C ASP A 19 5.70 -30.73 14.83
N THR A 20 6.12 -31.62 13.95
CA THR A 20 7.38 -31.45 13.23
C THR A 20 7.22 -30.51 12.04
N ILE A 21 8.29 -29.79 11.71
CA ILE A 21 8.31 -28.84 10.60
C ILE A 21 8.54 -29.63 9.29
N ALA A 22 7.52 -29.68 8.44
CA ALA A 22 7.62 -30.30 7.12
C ALA A 22 8.40 -29.43 6.13
N GLU A 23 8.06 -28.14 6.08
CA GLU A 23 8.68 -27.15 5.19
C GLU A 23 8.74 -25.77 5.85
N SER A 24 9.77 -24.98 5.48
CA SER A 24 9.88 -23.55 5.76
C SER A 24 10.02 -22.77 4.47
N ASN A 25 9.46 -21.56 4.40
CA ASN A 25 9.73 -20.68 3.27
C ASN A 25 10.96 -19.78 3.56
N PRO A 26 11.57 -19.16 2.53
CA PRO A 26 12.75 -18.31 2.71
C PRO A 26 12.53 -17.14 3.69
N SER A 27 11.30 -16.63 3.77
CA SER A 27 10.94 -15.56 4.72
C SER A 27 11.01 -16.07 6.17
N ALA A 28 10.58 -17.32 6.45
CA ALA A 28 10.67 -17.92 7.77
C ALA A 28 12.13 -18.21 8.17
N GLU A 29 12.95 -18.69 7.23
CA GLU A 29 14.37 -18.89 7.46
C GLU A 29 15.06 -17.56 7.86
N ALA A 30 14.78 -16.50 7.12
CA ALA A 30 15.31 -15.17 7.41
C ALA A 30 14.78 -14.60 8.75
N PHE A 31 13.52 -14.82 9.06
CA PHE A 31 12.87 -14.36 10.28
C PHE A 31 13.44 -15.08 11.52
N LEU A 32 13.51 -16.40 11.49
CA LEU A 32 14.03 -17.22 12.59
C LEU A 32 15.58 -17.25 12.65
N ASN A 33 16.27 -16.80 11.61
CA ASN A 33 17.71 -16.91 11.42
C ASN A 33 18.19 -18.38 11.48
N LEU A 34 17.38 -19.29 10.94
CA LEU A 34 17.64 -20.72 10.88
C LEU A 34 17.55 -21.20 9.43
N SER A 35 18.39 -22.17 9.05
CA SER A 35 18.32 -22.75 7.70
C SER A 35 17.16 -23.73 7.57
N ALA A 36 16.63 -23.91 6.34
CA ALA A 36 15.61 -24.93 6.05
C ALA A 36 16.04 -26.32 6.53
N LYS A 37 17.33 -26.65 6.41
CA LYS A 37 17.89 -27.93 6.87
C LYS A 37 17.83 -28.10 8.39
N SER A 38 17.99 -27.03 9.14
CA SER A 38 17.91 -27.05 10.61
C SER A 38 16.49 -27.10 11.13
N LEU A 39 15.54 -26.56 10.34
CA LEU A 39 14.12 -26.53 10.67
C LEU A 39 13.43 -27.84 10.30
N LYS A 40 13.78 -28.44 9.18
CA LYS A 40 13.13 -29.64 8.65
C LYS A 40 13.19 -30.81 9.65
N ASP A 41 12.05 -31.46 9.82
CA ASP A 41 11.86 -32.62 10.70
C ASP A 41 12.12 -32.35 12.20
N ALA A 42 12.38 -31.09 12.58
CA ALA A 42 12.49 -30.67 13.97
C ALA A 42 11.11 -30.32 14.55
N THR A 43 10.92 -30.54 15.84
CA THR A 43 9.70 -30.09 16.54
C THR A 43 9.64 -28.58 16.55
N VAL A 44 8.49 -28.00 16.17
CA VAL A 44 8.34 -26.53 16.10
C VAL A 44 8.61 -25.86 17.44
N TRP A 45 8.20 -26.48 18.53
CA TRP A 45 8.38 -25.95 19.89
C TRP A 45 9.83 -25.92 20.36
N ASP A 46 10.72 -26.73 19.78
CA ASP A 46 12.17 -26.71 20.05
C ASP A 46 12.90 -25.61 19.27
N LYS A 47 12.32 -25.17 18.15
CA LYS A 47 12.94 -24.20 17.22
C LYS A 47 12.36 -22.81 17.31
N VAL A 48 11.10 -22.71 17.73
CA VAL A 48 10.35 -21.45 17.80
C VAL A 48 9.96 -21.22 19.27
N MET A 49 10.64 -20.29 19.91
CA MET A 49 10.32 -19.82 21.25
C MET A 49 9.17 -18.83 21.19
N ILE A 50 8.07 -19.11 21.85
CA ILE A 50 6.90 -18.25 21.93
C ILE A 50 6.60 -17.97 23.40
N ASP A 51 6.55 -16.69 23.79
CA ASP A 51 6.24 -16.30 25.17
C ASP A 51 4.73 -16.36 25.44
N ALA A 52 4.16 -17.55 25.22
CA ALA A 52 2.79 -17.88 25.57
C ALA A 52 2.60 -19.42 25.59
N PRO A 53 1.78 -19.96 26.49
CA PRO A 53 1.52 -21.40 26.59
C PRO A 53 0.54 -21.84 25.49
N LEU A 54 1.02 -21.94 24.23
CA LEU A 54 0.18 -22.21 23.07
C LEU A 54 -0.04 -23.69 22.76
N GLU A 55 0.79 -24.59 23.28
CA GLU A 55 0.78 -26.02 22.94
C GLU A 55 -0.62 -26.64 23.09
N SER A 56 -1.30 -26.38 24.21
CA SER A 56 -2.65 -26.94 24.45
C SER A 56 -3.73 -26.33 23.55
N ALA A 57 -3.59 -25.05 23.18
CA ALA A 57 -4.52 -24.37 22.28
C ALA A 57 -4.30 -24.83 20.85
N TYR A 58 -3.04 -24.99 20.45
CA TYR A 58 -2.66 -25.52 19.15
C TYR A 58 -3.11 -26.96 18.98
N ALA A 59 -2.87 -27.86 19.96
CA ALA A 59 -3.31 -29.26 19.91
C ALA A 59 -4.82 -29.35 19.65
N ARG A 60 -5.65 -28.56 20.38
CA ARG A 60 -7.10 -28.52 20.15
C ARG A 60 -7.46 -27.98 18.77
N ALA A 61 -6.76 -26.97 18.28
CA ALA A 61 -7.00 -26.42 16.95
C ALA A 61 -6.66 -27.42 15.85
N SER A 62 -5.55 -28.14 16.01
CA SER A 62 -5.10 -29.20 15.10
C SER A 62 -6.08 -30.36 15.08
N GLU A 63 -6.52 -30.89 16.24
CA GLU A 63 -7.50 -31.97 16.36
C GLU A 63 -8.86 -31.61 15.74
N ASN A 64 -9.34 -30.40 15.99
CA ASN A 64 -10.64 -29.92 15.50
C ASN A 64 -10.57 -29.32 14.09
N ARG A 65 -9.41 -29.25 13.47
CA ARG A 65 -9.17 -28.62 12.16
C ARG A 65 -9.70 -27.19 12.08
N THR A 66 -9.45 -26.42 13.12
CA THR A 66 -9.86 -25.01 13.21
C THR A 66 -8.65 -24.09 13.14
N SER A 67 -8.86 -22.88 12.64
CA SER A 67 -7.81 -21.85 12.68
C SER A 67 -7.67 -21.31 14.10
N LEU A 68 -6.41 -21.02 14.49
CA LEU A 68 -6.07 -20.37 15.75
C LEU A 68 -5.33 -19.06 15.45
N PHE A 69 -5.75 -17.99 16.11
CA PHE A 69 -5.09 -16.69 16.03
C PHE A 69 -4.54 -16.32 17.40
N VAL A 70 -3.29 -15.92 17.44
CA VAL A 70 -2.60 -15.50 18.65
C VAL A 70 -2.01 -14.13 18.38
N ASN A 71 -2.35 -13.15 19.18
CA ASN A 71 -1.92 -11.78 18.99
C ASN A 71 -0.92 -11.36 20.07
N ASP A 72 -0.02 -10.45 19.69
CA ASP A 72 0.90 -9.75 20.59
C ASP A 72 1.79 -10.69 21.44
N VAL A 73 2.36 -11.73 20.81
CA VAL A 73 3.31 -12.66 21.45
C VAL A 73 4.75 -12.39 20.99
N ASP A 74 5.68 -12.58 21.88
CA ASP A 74 7.10 -12.51 21.55
C ASP A 74 7.57 -13.84 20.96
N VAL A 75 8.15 -13.76 19.75
CA VAL A 75 8.62 -14.93 18.99
C VAL A 75 10.11 -14.80 18.72
N GLY A 76 10.84 -15.87 18.97
CA GLY A 76 12.27 -15.97 18.69
C GLY A 76 12.71 -17.41 18.41
N SER A 77 13.98 -17.57 18.06
CA SER A 77 14.63 -18.88 17.88
C SER A 77 15.84 -19.08 18.80
N GLY A 78 16.10 -18.12 19.70
CA GLY A 78 17.32 -18.06 20.49
C GLY A 78 18.52 -17.46 19.76
N GLU A 79 18.49 -17.38 18.44
CA GLU A 79 19.57 -16.81 17.61
C GLU A 79 19.49 -15.27 17.48
N ARG A 80 18.32 -14.69 17.78
CA ARG A 80 18.05 -13.25 17.77
C ARG A 80 17.16 -12.86 18.96
N PRO A 81 17.15 -11.58 19.35
CA PRO A 81 16.17 -11.10 20.32
C PRO A 81 14.74 -11.42 19.86
N PRO A 82 13.83 -11.80 20.78
CA PRO A 82 12.45 -12.05 20.46
C PRO A 82 11.79 -10.82 19.80
N MET A 83 10.90 -11.06 18.88
CA MET A 83 10.17 -10.03 18.13
C MET A 83 8.66 -10.19 18.36
N GLN A 84 7.97 -9.11 18.64
CA GLN A 84 6.53 -9.11 18.81
C GLN A 84 5.82 -9.41 17.49
N CYS A 85 4.99 -10.45 17.50
CA CYS A 85 4.31 -10.98 16.32
C CYS A 85 2.86 -11.34 16.63
N ASN A 86 2.03 -11.37 15.59
CA ASN A 86 0.83 -12.18 15.59
C ASN A 86 1.15 -13.52 14.91
N ILE A 87 0.56 -14.59 15.41
CA ILE A 87 0.71 -15.94 14.83
C ILE A 87 -0.67 -16.43 14.39
N GLN A 88 -0.73 -16.94 13.19
CA GLN A 88 -1.91 -17.61 12.68
C GLN A 88 -1.59 -19.06 12.36
N PHE A 89 -2.40 -19.97 12.89
CA PHE A 89 -2.42 -21.38 12.49
C PHE A 89 -3.66 -21.62 11.64
N ALA A 90 -3.50 -22.31 10.52
CA ALA A 90 -4.60 -22.65 9.63
C ALA A 90 -4.43 -24.11 9.12
N PRO A 91 -5.49 -24.94 9.19
CA PRO A 91 -5.42 -26.28 8.65
C PRO A 91 -5.35 -26.23 7.13
N LEU A 92 -4.42 -26.99 6.55
CA LEU A 92 -4.41 -27.23 5.11
C LEU A 92 -5.53 -28.23 4.78
N ARG A 93 -6.38 -27.83 3.85
CA ARG A 93 -7.48 -28.68 3.35
C ARG A 93 -7.01 -29.43 2.11
N ASP A 94 -6.14 -30.42 2.30
CA ASP A 94 -5.81 -31.37 1.24
C ASP A 94 -6.33 -32.75 1.64
N GLU A 95 -6.86 -33.51 0.68
CA GLU A 95 -7.48 -34.83 0.95
C GLU A 95 -6.48 -35.90 1.43
N THR A 96 -5.19 -35.62 1.25
CA THR A 96 -4.13 -36.58 1.52
C THR A 96 -3.19 -36.25 2.66
N ASP A 97 -3.19 -34.98 3.16
CA ASP A 97 -2.14 -34.50 4.04
C ASP A 97 -2.71 -33.62 5.16
N ASP A 98 -2.62 -34.12 6.38
CA ASP A 98 -3.15 -33.46 7.60
C ASP A 98 -2.10 -32.51 8.17
N LYS A 99 -1.90 -31.36 7.51
CA LYS A 99 -0.88 -30.37 7.86
C LYS A 99 -1.49 -29.07 8.39
N MET A 100 -0.72 -28.38 9.20
CA MET A 100 -1.05 -27.03 9.68
C MET A 100 -0.08 -26.01 9.10
N LEU A 101 -0.61 -24.93 8.57
CA LEU A 101 0.16 -23.78 8.16
C LEU A 101 0.31 -22.82 9.35
N MET A 102 1.54 -22.46 9.71
CA MET A 102 1.85 -21.46 10.72
C MET A 102 2.45 -20.24 10.05
N ILE A 103 1.81 -19.09 10.21
CA ILE A 103 2.23 -17.80 9.63
C ILE A 103 2.61 -16.87 10.78
N PHE A 104 3.73 -16.17 10.62
CA PHE A 104 4.15 -15.12 11.54
C PHE A 104 3.93 -13.76 10.88
N GLU A 105 3.32 -12.83 11.62
CA GLU A 105 3.14 -11.44 11.21
C GLU A 105 3.92 -10.53 12.18
N PRO A 106 5.20 -10.24 11.92
CA PRO A 106 5.98 -9.33 12.74
C PRO A 106 5.36 -7.94 12.77
N ARG A 107 5.24 -7.34 13.95
CA ARG A 107 4.58 -6.04 14.16
C ARG A 107 5.20 -4.92 13.32
N GLU A 108 6.51 -4.93 13.14
CA GLU A 108 7.19 -3.97 12.26
C GLU A 108 6.76 -4.08 10.80
N MET A 109 6.52 -5.30 10.33
CA MET A 109 6.06 -5.57 8.96
C MET A 109 4.62 -5.10 8.76
N ALA A 110 3.73 -5.41 9.71
CA ALA A 110 2.34 -4.93 9.71
C ALA A 110 2.28 -3.39 9.75
N THR A 111 3.14 -2.75 10.53
CA THR A 111 3.24 -1.28 10.62
C THR A 111 3.75 -0.67 9.32
N ARG A 112 4.71 -1.28 8.62
CA ARG A 112 5.21 -0.81 7.31
C ARG A 112 4.15 -0.94 6.22
N LEU A 113 3.45 -2.07 6.13
CA LEU A 113 2.37 -2.29 5.17
C LEU A 113 1.19 -1.36 5.41
N ASN A 114 0.78 -1.16 6.67
CA ASN A 114 -0.28 -0.23 7.03
C ASN A 114 0.10 1.23 6.78
N LYS A 115 1.34 1.65 7.06
CA LYS A 115 1.81 3.02 6.77
C LYS A 115 1.79 3.30 5.27
N SER A 116 2.22 2.35 4.42
CA SER A 116 2.18 2.56 2.97
C SER A 116 0.74 2.64 2.44
N ALA A 117 -0.16 1.77 2.91
CA ALA A 117 -1.57 1.80 2.55
C ALA A 117 -2.29 3.07 3.07
N GLN A 118 -1.96 3.52 4.28
CA GLN A 118 -2.48 4.75 4.86
C GLN A 118 -1.97 6.00 4.13
N SER A 119 -0.69 6.04 3.76
CA SER A 119 -0.10 7.13 2.96
C SER A 119 -0.77 7.26 1.60
N ILE A 120 -1.02 6.14 0.91
CA ILE A 120 -1.70 6.12 -0.39
C ILE A 120 -3.16 6.58 -0.24
N ARG A 121 -3.87 6.15 0.82
CA ARG A 121 -5.25 6.59 1.08
C ARG A 121 -5.33 8.07 1.44
N ALA A 122 -4.42 8.55 2.29
CA ALA A 122 -4.34 9.96 2.65
C ALA A 122 -4.00 10.84 1.43
N ALA A 123 -3.07 10.42 0.58
CA ALA A 123 -2.75 11.11 -0.66
C ALA A 123 -3.96 11.16 -1.61
N LYS A 124 -4.66 10.04 -1.83
CA LYS A 124 -5.88 10.01 -2.66
C LYS A 124 -6.99 10.90 -2.11
N SER A 125 -7.18 10.94 -0.78
CA SER A 125 -8.17 11.81 -0.15
C SER A 125 -7.80 13.30 -0.29
N ALA A 126 -6.52 13.66 -0.09
CA ALA A 126 -6.04 15.03 -0.29
C ALA A 126 -6.20 15.50 -1.74
N ILE A 127 -5.92 14.62 -2.70
CA ILE A 127 -6.10 14.89 -4.14
C ILE A 127 -7.57 15.13 -4.46
N GLY A 128 -8.48 14.25 -4.00
CA GLY A 128 -9.92 14.43 -4.25
C GLY A 128 -10.48 15.71 -3.62
N MET A 129 -9.98 16.11 -2.44
CA MET A 129 -10.34 17.40 -1.85
C MET A 129 -9.80 18.59 -2.66
N ALA A 130 -8.57 18.48 -3.19
CA ALA A 130 -7.97 19.53 -4.01
C ALA A 130 -8.73 19.73 -5.32
N GLU A 131 -9.16 18.66 -5.99
CA GLU A 131 -10.01 18.73 -7.19
C GLU A 131 -11.35 19.40 -6.90
N MET A 132 -12.02 18.99 -5.82
CA MET A 132 -13.31 19.60 -5.43
C MET A 132 -13.16 21.10 -5.12
N LEU A 133 -12.13 21.48 -4.35
CA LEU A 133 -11.85 22.87 -4.04
C LEU A 133 -11.48 23.68 -5.28
N ALA A 134 -10.73 23.12 -6.21
CA ALA A 134 -10.40 23.78 -7.47
C ALA A 134 -11.67 24.11 -8.28
N HIS A 135 -12.61 23.19 -8.38
CA HIS A 135 -13.90 23.43 -9.02
C HIS A 135 -14.73 24.51 -8.31
N GLU A 136 -14.76 24.48 -6.96
CA GLU A 136 -15.49 25.47 -6.17
C GLU A 136 -14.86 26.88 -6.25
N ILE A 137 -13.54 26.98 -6.46
CA ILE A 137 -12.86 28.28 -6.64
C ILE A 137 -12.99 28.78 -8.08
N LYS A 138 -12.95 27.92 -9.10
CA LYS A 138 -13.15 28.29 -10.50
C LYS A 138 -14.50 28.96 -10.74
N ASN A 139 -15.56 28.52 -10.06
CA ASN A 139 -16.90 29.08 -10.20
C ASN A 139 -16.97 30.56 -9.82
N PRO A 140 -16.57 31.05 -8.62
CA PRO A 140 -16.56 32.47 -8.30
C PRO A 140 -15.60 33.27 -9.20
N LEU A 141 -14.45 32.70 -9.60
CA LEU A 141 -13.53 33.37 -10.52
C LEU A 141 -14.16 33.61 -11.91
N ALA A 142 -14.96 32.67 -12.41
CA ALA A 142 -15.72 32.85 -13.64
C ALA A 142 -16.72 34.02 -13.49
N GLY A 143 -17.40 34.14 -12.33
CA GLY A 143 -18.26 35.25 -12.01
C GLY A 143 -17.53 36.58 -11.98
N ILE A 144 -16.37 36.66 -11.32
CA ILE A 144 -15.52 37.86 -11.25
C ILE A 144 -15.06 38.26 -12.67
N THR A 145 -14.57 37.29 -13.46
CA THR A 145 -14.14 37.54 -14.83
C THR A 145 -15.27 38.09 -15.69
N GLY A 146 -16.46 37.46 -15.60
CA GLY A 146 -17.65 37.92 -16.34
C GLY A 146 -18.08 39.33 -15.94
N ALA A 147 -18.08 39.67 -14.65
CA ALA A 147 -18.40 41.01 -14.15
C ALA A 147 -17.38 42.06 -14.64
N ALA A 148 -16.09 41.73 -14.57
CA ALA A 148 -15.02 42.63 -15.05
C ALA A 148 -15.15 42.87 -16.58
N GLN A 149 -15.45 41.83 -17.38
CA GLN A 149 -15.70 41.97 -18.81
C GLN A 149 -16.92 42.85 -19.14
N LEU A 150 -18.00 42.68 -18.40
CA LEU A 150 -19.21 43.55 -18.58
C LEU A 150 -18.91 45.01 -18.22
N LEU A 151 -18.18 45.25 -17.14
CA LEU A 151 -17.77 46.61 -16.76
C LEU A 151 -16.86 47.23 -17.82
N SER A 152 -15.93 46.48 -18.41
CA SER A 152 -15.02 47.00 -19.45
C SER A 152 -15.73 47.52 -20.69
N MET A 153 -16.97 47.04 -20.97
CA MET A 153 -17.77 47.51 -22.12
C MET A 153 -18.30 48.93 -21.94
N THR A 154 -18.41 49.37 -20.69
CA THR A 154 -19.00 50.73 -20.36
C THR A 154 -17.97 51.73 -19.89
N LEU A 155 -16.75 51.30 -19.61
CA LEU A 155 -15.68 52.12 -19.05
C LEU A 155 -14.88 52.87 -20.13
N SER A 156 -14.28 54.02 -19.72
CA SER A 156 -13.32 54.74 -20.53
C SER A 156 -12.00 53.97 -20.71
N ASN A 157 -11.20 54.31 -21.73
CA ASN A 157 -9.96 53.56 -22.03
C ASN A 157 -8.97 53.50 -20.85
N GLY A 158 -8.93 54.53 -19.98
CA GLY A 158 -8.06 54.52 -18.80
C GLY A 158 -8.53 53.55 -17.68
N ASP A 159 -9.84 53.36 -17.56
CA ASP A 159 -10.42 52.48 -16.54
C ASP A 159 -10.47 51.01 -16.97
N ARG A 160 -10.37 50.78 -18.28
CA ARG A 160 -10.32 49.42 -18.85
C ARG A 160 -9.07 48.65 -18.40
N GLU A 161 -7.93 49.32 -18.22
CA GLU A 161 -6.71 48.67 -17.74
C GLU A 161 -6.91 47.93 -16.41
N LEU A 162 -7.76 48.47 -15.52
CA LEU A 162 -8.07 47.83 -14.24
C LEU A 162 -8.93 46.57 -14.41
N THR A 163 -9.91 46.62 -15.33
CA THR A 163 -10.75 45.44 -15.61
C THR A 163 -9.96 44.33 -16.35
N ASP A 164 -9.06 44.71 -17.25
CA ASP A 164 -8.18 43.79 -17.95
C ASP A 164 -7.23 43.09 -16.94
N MET A 165 -6.66 43.84 -16.00
CA MET A 165 -5.85 43.30 -14.91
C MET A 165 -6.63 42.27 -14.07
N ILE A 166 -7.89 42.53 -13.71
CA ILE A 166 -8.75 41.61 -12.97
C ILE A 166 -8.97 40.32 -13.78
N VAL A 167 -9.24 40.42 -15.08
CA VAL A 167 -9.44 39.29 -15.97
C VAL A 167 -8.17 38.45 -16.06
N ASP A 168 -7.02 39.08 -16.26
CA ASP A 168 -5.75 38.39 -16.41
C ASP A 168 -5.31 37.70 -15.13
N GLU A 169 -5.49 38.31 -13.97
CA GLU A 169 -5.16 37.67 -12.69
C GLU A 169 -6.14 36.53 -12.37
N SER A 170 -7.44 36.68 -12.69
CA SER A 170 -8.40 35.59 -12.57
C SER A 170 -8.01 34.39 -13.43
N ARG A 171 -7.60 34.62 -14.68
CA ARG A 171 -7.09 33.56 -15.59
C ARG A 171 -5.83 32.88 -15.05
N ARG A 172 -4.93 33.68 -14.48
CA ARG A 172 -3.72 33.16 -13.85
C ARG A 172 -4.03 32.23 -12.68
N ILE A 173 -4.98 32.60 -11.82
CA ILE A 173 -5.40 31.75 -10.70
C ILE A 173 -6.02 30.44 -11.23
N VAL A 174 -6.86 30.49 -12.27
CA VAL A 174 -7.44 29.29 -12.89
C VAL A 174 -6.34 28.38 -13.43
N ALA A 175 -5.34 28.91 -14.10
CA ALA A 175 -4.22 28.12 -14.62
C ALA A 175 -3.40 27.43 -13.51
N LEU A 176 -3.23 28.09 -12.36
CA LEU A 176 -2.58 27.46 -11.20
C LEU A 176 -3.42 26.32 -10.61
N LEU A 177 -4.75 26.49 -10.55
CA LEU A 177 -5.67 25.43 -10.10
C LEU A 177 -5.63 24.23 -11.05
N ASP A 178 -5.57 24.46 -12.38
CA ASP A 178 -5.42 23.39 -13.37
C ASP A 178 -4.14 22.59 -13.18
N GLN A 179 -3.03 23.23 -12.79
CA GLN A 179 -1.79 22.53 -12.44
C GLN A 179 -1.97 21.65 -11.21
N VAL A 180 -2.65 22.13 -10.18
CA VAL A 180 -2.92 21.33 -8.97
C VAL A 180 -3.78 20.10 -9.29
N GLU A 181 -4.82 20.25 -10.13
CA GLU A 181 -5.64 19.13 -10.61
C GLU A 181 -4.80 18.09 -11.38
N GLN A 182 -3.87 18.54 -12.23
CA GLN A 182 -2.99 17.63 -12.98
C GLN A 182 -2.05 16.81 -12.08
N PHE A 183 -1.56 17.38 -10.97
CA PHE A 183 -0.75 16.63 -9.99
C PHE A 183 -1.55 15.50 -9.32
N GLY A 184 -2.88 15.64 -9.23
CA GLY A 184 -3.78 14.64 -8.66
C GLY A 184 -4.15 13.51 -9.61
N ASN A 185 -4.00 13.69 -10.90
CA ASN A 185 -4.44 12.73 -11.90
C ASN A 185 -3.47 11.55 -11.99
N LEU A 186 -3.77 10.47 -11.25
CA LEU A 186 -3.04 9.20 -11.27
C LEU A 186 -3.46 8.28 -12.43
N GLN A 187 -4.30 8.74 -13.36
CA GLN A 187 -4.67 7.94 -14.52
C GLN A 187 -3.47 7.80 -15.46
N PRO A 188 -3.20 6.60 -15.99
CA PRO A 188 -2.13 6.43 -16.96
C PRO A 188 -2.42 7.31 -18.18
N PRO A 189 -1.40 8.01 -18.71
CA PRO A 189 -1.57 8.86 -19.88
C PRO A 189 -2.13 8.06 -21.05
N ASN A 190 -3.05 8.65 -21.80
CA ASN A 190 -3.62 8.04 -23.00
C ASN A 190 -2.50 7.95 -24.05
N ARG A 191 -1.93 6.76 -24.23
CA ARG A 191 -0.81 6.54 -25.14
C ARG A 191 -1.33 6.31 -26.55
N ALA A 192 -0.99 7.20 -27.48
CA ALA A 192 -1.21 7.02 -28.89
C ALA A 192 0.13 6.92 -29.64
N PRO A 193 0.25 6.13 -30.71
CA PRO A 193 1.44 6.14 -31.54
C PRO A 193 1.61 7.51 -32.17
N VAL A 194 2.77 8.13 -31.98
CA VAL A 194 3.12 9.47 -32.50
C VAL A 194 4.39 9.35 -33.30
N ASN A 195 4.46 10.05 -34.43
CA ASN A 195 5.68 10.16 -35.18
C ASN A 195 6.61 11.11 -34.44
N ILE A 196 7.80 10.62 -34.07
CA ILE A 196 8.79 11.40 -33.31
C ILE A 196 9.26 12.64 -34.06
N HIS A 197 9.30 12.60 -35.40
CA HIS A 197 9.71 13.73 -36.23
C HIS A 197 8.72 14.90 -36.11
N ASP A 198 7.42 14.63 -36.03
CA ASP A 198 6.39 15.68 -35.86
C ASP A 198 6.52 16.35 -34.48
N VAL A 199 6.93 15.61 -33.46
CA VAL A 199 7.19 16.14 -32.11
C VAL A 199 8.43 17.04 -32.10
N LEU A 200 9.50 16.60 -32.75
CA LEU A 200 10.76 17.36 -32.86
C LEU A 200 10.58 18.64 -33.67
N ASP A 201 9.82 18.61 -34.77
CA ASP A 201 9.54 19.79 -35.58
C ASP A 201 8.72 20.84 -34.80
N ARG A 202 7.73 20.42 -33.99
CA ARG A 202 6.97 21.32 -33.09
C ARG A 202 7.88 21.93 -32.01
N ALA A 203 8.74 21.14 -31.39
CA ALA A 203 9.67 21.63 -30.36
C ALA A 203 10.71 22.63 -30.93
N ARG A 204 10.99 22.57 -32.24
CA ARG A 204 11.93 23.49 -32.92
C ARG A 204 11.27 24.82 -33.31
N GLN A 205 9.94 24.85 -33.38
CA GLN A 205 9.13 26.04 -33.72
C GLN A 205 8.63 26.83 -32.50
N SER A 206 8.77 26.27 -31.29
CA SER A 206 8.42 26.91 -30.01
C SER A 206 9.68 27.49 -29.33
#